data_7dec6c54ba5d20b8ab31fc292f340d1d
#
_entry.id   7dec6c54ba5d20b8ab31fc292f340d1d
#
_cell.length_a   1.000
_cell.length_b   1.000
_cell.length_c   1.000
_cell.angle_alpha   90.00
_cell.angle_beta   90.00
_cell.angle_gamma   90.00
#
_symmetry.space_group_name_H-M   'P 1'
#
loop_
_entity.id
_entity.type
_entity.pdbx_description
1 polymer ?
#
loop_
_entity_poly.entity_id
_entity_poly.type
_entity_poly.pdbx_seq_one_letter_code
_entity_poly.pdbx_strand_id
1 'polypeptide(L)'
;QAGADPSRVSVDDWDQMFAVNVRGTMLTNQAAYHHMKTSGGGSIINFGSISGQRAEPGAAAYSAAKGAAHSWPRSSAAAWGRDKIRVSAILPAMATPMYLEAMALMTEAQSDASYWMNHQSISLGEKYGDPLTDLGPVMVFFASDASRFITGQRIPVDGGQSNTR
;
A
#
# COMPACT_ATOMS: atom_id res chain seq x y z
N GLN A 1 -11.84 -13.83 -3.36
CA GLN A 1 -11.16 -13.38 -4.58
C GLN A 1 -11.10 -11.86 -4.62
N ALA A 2 -9.89 -11.31 -4.81
CA ALA A 2 -9.71 -9.85 -4.86
C ALA A 2 -10.35 -9.17 -6.09
N GLY A 3 -10.87 -9.94 -7.04
CA GLY A 3 -11.35 -9.46 -8.33
C GLY A 3 -12.82 -9.76 -8.60
N ALA A 4 -13.73 -9.22 -7.79
CA ALA A 4 -15.17 -9.34 -8.04
C ALA A 4 -15.80 -7.99 -8.41
N ASP A 5 -16.72 -8.02 -9.37
CA ASP A 5 -17.64 -6.92 -9.64
C ASP A 5 -18.36 -6.52 -8.34
N PRO A 6 -18.57 -5.22 -8.05
CA PRO A 6 -19.21 -4.77 -6.81
C PRO A 6 -20.55 -5.46 -6.51
N SER A 7 -21.32 -5.81 -7.54
CA SER A 7 -22.61 -6.50 -7.38
C SER A 7 -22.48 -7.96 -6.93
N ARG A 8 -21.30 -8.54 -6.93
CA ARG A 8 -21.01 -9.95 -6.63
C ARG A 8 -20.06 -10.15 -5.46
N VAL A 9 -19.64 -9.09 -4.79
CA VAL A 9 -18.82 -9.21 -3.57
C VAL A 9 -19.64 -9.85 -2.48
N SER A 10 -19.19 -11.01 -1.97
CA SER A 10 -19.83 -11.64 -0.82
C SER A 10 -19.47 -10.93 0.48
N VAL A 11 -20.31 -11.08 1.51
CA VAL A 11 -20.03 -10.55 2.85
C VAL A 11 -18.77 -11.19 3.43
N ASP A 12 -18.56 -12.47 3.21
CA ASP A 12 -17.37 -13.19 3.69
C ASP A 12 -16.08 -12.66 3.05
N ASP A 13 -16.06 -12.44 1.73
CA ASP A 13 -14.90 -11.85 1.03
C ASP A 13 -14.64 -10.42 1.52
N TRP A 14 -15.70 -9.64 1.74
CA TRP A 14 -15.63 -8.30 2.31
C TRP A 14 -15.00 -8.33 3.69
N ASP A 15 -15.55 -9.15 4.59
CA ASP A 15 -15.08 -9.24 5.98
C ASP A 15 -13.64 -9.73 6.07
N GLN A 16 -13.27 -10.72 5.26
CA GLN A 16 -11.88 -11.19 5.18
C GLN A 16 -10.93 -10.09 4.69
N MET A 17 -11.32 -9.34 3.64
CA MET A 17 -10.54 -8.25 3.08
C MET A 17 -10.30 -7.16 4.14
N PHE A 18 -11.34 -6.78 4.89
CA PHE A 18 -11.25 -5.79 5.97
C PHE A 18 -10.50 -6.33 7.19
N ALA A 19 -10.66 -7.60 7.52
CA ALA A 19 -9.94 -8.23 8.62
C ALA A 19 -8.42 -8.16 8.40
N VAL A 20 -7.95 -8.47 7.19
CA VAL A 20 -6.52 -8.48 6.87
C VAL A 20 -6.00 -7.05 6.69
N ASN A 21 -6.61 -6.24 5.80
CA ASN A 21 -6.03 -4.97 5.37
C ASN A 21 -6.32 -3.81 6.32
N VAL A 22 -7.43 -3.84 7.06
CA VAL A 22 -7.85 -2.74 7.94
C VAL A 22 -7.60 -3.09 9.41
N ARG A 23 -8.26 -4.15 9.91
CA ARG A 23 -8.10 -4.57 11.30
C ARG A 23 -6.67 -5.03 11.60
N GLY A 24 -6.04 -5.80 10.68
CA GLY A 24 -4.64 -6.20 10.83
C GLY A 24 -3.70 -5.00 10.93
N THR A 25 -3.87 -3.99 10.07
CA THR A 25 -3.10 -2.74 10.13
C THR A 25 -3.31 -2.01 11.47
N MET A 26 -4.56 -1.89 11.92
CA MET A 26 -4.86 -1.28 13.22
C MET A 26 -4.15 -2.00 14.36
N LEU A 27 -4.29 -3.31 14.45
CA LEU A 27 -3.75 -4.11 15.55
C LEU A 27 -2.21 -4.07 15.59
N THR A 28 -1.55 -4.21 14.43
CA THR A 28 -0.08 -4.15 14.35
C THR A 28 0.45 -2.76 14.71
N ASN A 29 -0.25 -1.71 14.27
CA ASN A 29 0.13 -0.33 14.60
C ASN A 29 -0.06 -0.03 16.10
N GLN A 30 -1.15 -0.51 16.72
CA GLN A 30 -1.37 -0.37 18.15
C GLN A 30 -0.28 -1.10 18.97
N ALA A 31 0.08 -2.32 18.59
CA ALA A 31 1.16 -3.05 19.24
C ALA A 31 2.50 -2.30 19.10
N ALA A 32 2.84 -1.82 17.90
CA ALA A 32 4.05 -1.02 17.67
C ALA A 32 4.04 0.28 18.49
N TYR A 33 2.91 0.98 18.56
CA TYR A 33 2.77 2.21 19.35
C TYR A 33 3.16 2.02 20.81
N HIS A 34 2.65 0.97 21.46
CA HIS A 34 2.94 0.73 22.87
C HIS A 34 4.45 0.55 23.13
N HIS A 35 5.14 -0.18 22.26
CA HIS A 35 6.59 -0.35 22.38
C HIS A 35 7.34 0.93 22.07
N MET A 36 7.02 1.61 20.96
CA MET A 36 7.70 2.83 20.52
C MET A 36 7.54 3.97 21.51
N LYS A 37 6.37 4.10 22.15
CA LYS A 37 6.12 5.12 23.18
C LYS A 37 7.08 4.97 24.36
N THR A 38 7.36 3.76 24.81
CA THR A 38 8.28 3.49 25.91
C THR A 38 9.76 3.58 25.50
N SER A 39 10.06 3.41 24.21
CA SER A 39 11.41 3.48 23.65
C SER A 39 11.82 4.89 23.18
N GLY A 40 10.95 5.90 23.34
CA GLY A 40 11.26 7.29 23.02
C GLY A 40 10.88 7.75 21.60
N GLY A 41 10.10 6.97 20.89
CA GLY A 41 9.58 7.30 19.55
C GLY A 41 9.81 6.20 18.52
N GLY A 42 9.45 6.47 17.25
CA GLY A 42 9.63 5.50 16.19
C GLY A 42 8.97 5.88 14.86
N SER A 43 9.05 4.97 13.90
CA SER A 43 8.43 5.11 12.59
C SER A 43 7.60 3.88 12.23
N ILE A 44 6.33 4.09 11.98
CA ILE A 44 5.39 3.07 11.49
C ILE A 44 5.14 3.34 10.00
N ILE A 45 5.45 2.36 9.18
CA ILE A 45 5.27 2.44 7.73
C ILE A 45 4.23 1.41 7.31
N ASN A 46 3.08 1.88 6.87
CA ASN A 46 1.99 1.05 6.38
C ASN A 46 2.08 0.88 4.85
N PHE A 47 1.57 -0.22 4.33
CA PHE A 47 1.46 -0.45 2.89
C PHE A 47 0.04 -0.13 2.41
N GLY A 48 -0.07 0.97 1.68
CA GLY A 48 -1.26 1.34 0.94
C GLY A 48 -1.33 0.66 -0.43
N SER A 49 -2.13 1.22 -1.32
CA SER A 49 -2.24 0.84 -2.73
C SER A 49 -2.85 1.98 -3.53
N ILE A 50 -2.46 2.12 -4.78
CA ILE A 50 -3.12 3.00 -5.74
C ILE A 50 -4.62 2.68 -5.87
N SER A 51 -5.01 1.41 -5.68
CA SER A 51 -6.41 0.95 -5.70
C SER A 51 -7.28 1.62 -4.65
N GLY A 52 -6.71 2.15 -3.57
CA GLY A 52 -7.44 2.96 -2.59
C GLY A 52 -7.63 4.43 -3.01
N GLN A 53 -7.17 4.83 -4.19
CA GLN A 53 -7.23 6.22 -4.68
C GLN A 53 -7.92 6.35 -6.04
N ARG A 54 -7.87 5.30 -6.88
CA ARG A 54 -8.47 5.30 -8.21
C ARG A 54 -9.59 4.27 -8.30
N ALA A 55 -10.40 4.39 -9.35
CA ALA A 55 -11.43 3.40 -9.65
C ALA A 55 -10.79 2.09 -10.16
N GLU A 56 -11.17 0.97 -9.55
CA GLU A 56 -10.80 -0.38 -9.99
C GLU A 56 -12.05 -1.27 -9.98
N PRO A 57 -12.76 -1.36 -11.12
CA PRO A 57 -14.07 -2.03 -11.19
C PRO A 57 -14.06 -3.49 -10.73
N GLY A 58 -12.95 -4.20 -10.95
CA GLY A 58 -12.78 -5.60 -10.56
C GLY A 58 -12.27 -5.82 -9.14
N ALA A 59 -12.04 -4.76 -8.34
CA ALA A 59 -11.39 -4.87 -7.03
C ALA A 59 -12.07 -4.04 -5.93
N ALA A 60 -13.40 -3.94 -5.96
CA ALA A 60 -14.16 -3.02 -5.11
C ALA A 60 -13.89 -3.20 -3.60
N ALA A 61 -13.93 -4.42 -3.08
CA ALA A 61 -13.67 -4.69 -1.66
C ALA A 61 -12.23 -4.35 -1.28
N TYR A 62 -11.27 -4.67 -2.14
CA TYR A 62 -9.85 -4.34 -1.94
C TYR A 62 -9.63 -2.83 -1.95
N SER A 63 -10.21 -2.12 -2.93
CA SER A 63 -10.13 -0.66 -3.02
C SER A 63 -10.73 0.03 -1.79
N ALA A 64 -11.88 -0.44 -1.31
CA ALA A 64 -12.50 0.06 -0.08
C ALA A 64 -11.61 -0.16 1.14
N ALA A 65 -11.04 -1.36 1.31
CA ALA A 65 -10.15 -1.68 2.41
C ALA A 65 -8.86 -0.86 2.34
N LYS A 66 -8.27 -0.67 1.16
CA LYS A 66 -7.07 0.18 0.99
C LYS A 66 -7.37 1.65 1.18
N GLY A 67 -8.55 2.14 0.79
CA GLY A 67 -9.02 3.49 1.13
C GLY A 67 -9.11 3.72 2.64
N ALA A 68 -9.65 2.76 3.39
CA ALA A 68 -9.67 2.79 4.86
C ALA A 68 -8.24 2.78 5.43
N ALA A 69 -7.36 1.90 4.92
CA ALA A 69 -5.97 1.83 5.33
C ALA A 69 -5.18 3.12 5.04
N HIS A 70 -5.59 3.94 4.08
CA HIS A 70 -4.99 5.25 3.82
C HIS A 70 -5.40 6.33 4.83
N SER A 71 -6.57 6.21 5.44
CA SER A 71 -7.05 7.17 6.43
C SER A 71 -6.44 6.94 7.82
N TRP A 72 -6.15 5.70 8.17
CA TRP A 72 -5.55 5.31 9.44
C TRP A 72 -4.22 6.04 9.75
N PRO A 73 -3.21 6.08 8.85
CA PRO A 73 -1.95 6.76 9.12
C PRO A 73 -2.10 8.25 9.46
N ARG A 74 -3.03 8.95 8.83
CA ARG A 74 -3.25 10.38 9.11
C ARG A 74 -3.75 10.62 10.54
N SER A 75 -4.73 9.83 10.97
CA SER A 75 -5.32 9.96 12.30
C SER A 75 -4.35 9.53 13.39
N SER A 76 -3.64 8.41 13.18
CA SER A 76 -2.63 7.92 14.12
C SER A 76 -1.41 8.83 14.19
N ALA A 77 -0.95 9.41 13.08
CA ALA A 77 0.11 10.40 13.06
C ALA A 77 -0.22 11.63 13.91
N ALA A 78 -1.44 12.15 13.76
CA ALA A 78 -1.91 13.29 14.54
C ALA A 78 -2.01 12.98 16.04
N ALA A 79 -2.46 11.77 16.39
CA ALA A 79 -2.62 11.35 17.79
C ALA A 79 -1.27 11.03 18.47
N TRP A 80 -0.34 10.39 17.76
CA TRP A 80 0.90 9.82 18.31
C TRP A 80 2.14 10.68 18.11
N GLY A 81 2.03 11.78 17.35
CA GLY A 81 3.14 12.71 17.09
C GLY A 81 3.76 13.30 18.36
N ARG A 82 2.95 13.57 19.40
CA ARG A 82 3.44 14.01 20.72
C ARG A 82 4.37 13.00 21.42
N ASP A 83 4.22 11.72 21.10
CA ASP A 83 5.06 10.63 21.60
C ASP A 83 6.26 10.37 20.64
N LYS A 84 6.53 11.29 19.70
CA LYS A 84 7.59 11.20 18.67
C LYS A 84 7.45 9.98 17.75
N ILE A 85 6.23 9.51 17.54
CA ILE A 85 5.93 8.39 16.64
C ILE A 85 5.38 8.95 15.33
N ARG A 86 6.08 8.66 14.23
CA ARG A 86 5.67 8.99 12.87
C ARG A 86 4.89 7.82 12.28
N VAL A 87 3.85 8.11 11.53
CA VAL A 87 3.04 7.09 10.85
C VAL A 87 2.77 7.56 9.43
N SER A 88 3.15 6.77 8.44
CA SER A 88 2.90 7.08 7.02
C SER A 88 2.51 5.81 6.26
N ALA A 89 2.01 5.97 5.05
CA ALA A 89 1.73 4.88 4.13
C ALA A 89 2.56 5.02 2.85
N ILE A 90 3.15 3.93 2.40
CA ILE A 90 3.80 3.80 1.10
C ILE A 90 2.85 3.07 0.16
N LEU A 91 2.71 3.57 -1.07
CA LEU A 91 1.86 3.00 -2.11
C LEU A 91 2.77 2.51 -3.25
N PRO A 92 3.25 1.26 -3.19
CA PRO A 92 4.22 0.77 -4.16
C PRO A 92 3.55 0.20 -5.42
N ALA A 93 4.24 0.34 -6.56
CA ALA A 93 3.98 -0.40 -7.79
C ALA A 93 5.24 -1.21 -8.16
N MET A 94 5.36 -2.41 -7.59
CA MET A 94 6.56 -3.22 -7.64
C MET A 94 6.31 -4.60 -8.25
N ALA A 95 7.31 -5.12 -8.97
CA ALA A 95 7.32 -6.48 -9.47
C ALA A 95 7.60 -7.45 -8.30
N THR A 96 6.54 -7.85 -7.59
CA THR A 96 6.65 -8.78 -6.46
C THR A 96 6.75 -10.24 -6.94
N PRO A 97 7.30 -11.18 -6.14
CA PRO A 97 7.29 -12.60 -6.47
C PRO A 97 5.90 -13.10 -6.84
N MET A 98 4.87 -12.74 -6.07
CA MET A 98 3.47 -13.11 -6.36
C MET A 98 3.00 -12.61 -7.73
N TYR A 99 3.38 -11.40 -8.14
CA TYR A 99 3.06 -10.87 -9.46
C TYR A 99 3.78 -11.67 -10.56
N LEU A 100 5.07 -11.94 -10.39
CA LEU A 100 5.87 -12.70 -11.36
C LEU A 100 5.38 -14.13 -11.51
N GLU A 101 5.02 -14.79 -10.41
CA GLU A 101 4.42 -16.12 -10.40
C GLU A 101 3.08 -16.15 -11.14
N ALA A 102 2.22 -15.13 -10.87
CA ALA A 102 0.94 -15.01 -11.56
C ALA A 102 1.13 -14.83 -13.08
N MET A 103 2.09 -14.00 -13.50
CA MET A 103 2.42 -13.81 -14.91
C MET A 103 2.94 -15.09 -15.56
N ALA A 104 3.78 -15.87 -14.86
CA ALA A 104 4.34 -17.14 -15.35
C ALA A 104 3.29 -18.25 -15.58
N LEU A 105 2.12 -18.15 -14.93
CA LEU A 105 1.00 -19.08 -15.11
C LEU A 105 0.07 -18.71 -16.27
N MET A 106 0.27 -17.56 -16.89
CA MET A 106 -0.55 -17.07 -18.01
C MET A 106 0.01 -17.55 -19.35
N THR A 107 -0.86 -17.64 -20.36
CA THR A 107 -0.42 -17.75 -21.75
C THR A 107 0.29 -16.47 -22.17
N GLU A 108 1.11 -16.50 -23.22
CA GLU A 108 1.82 -15.33 -23.75
C GLU A 108 0.86 -14.16 -24.00
N ALA A 109 -0.24 -14.38 -24.73
CA ALA A 109 -1.23 -13.36 -25.02
C ALA A 109 -1.91 -12.79 -23.76
N GLN A 110 -2.17 -13.60 -22.73
CA GLN A 110 -2.72 -13.15 -21.46
C GLN A 110 -1.68 -12.35 -20.67
N SER A 111 -0.43 -12.80 -20.67
CA SER A 111 0.68 -12.13 -20.01
C SER A 111 0.91 -10.75 -20.61
N ASP A 112 0.95 -10.62 -21.95
CA ASP A 112 1.09 -9.35 -22.64
C ASP A 112 -0.07 -8.39 -22.33
N ALA A 113 -1.31 -8.86 -22.42
CA ALA A 113 -2.48 -8.05 -22.10
C ALA A 113 -2.46 -7.57 -20.64
N SER A 114 -2.10 -8.45 -19.71
CA SER A 114 -1.97 -8.13 -18.28
C SER A 114 -0.82 -7.14 -18.04
N TYR A 115 0.33 -7.34 -18.71
CA TYR A 115 1.47 -6.44 -18.62
C TYR A 115 1.06 -5.01 -19.03
N TRP A 116 0.53 -4.83 -20.22
CA TRP A 116 0.15 -3.51 -20.70
C TRP A 116 -0.95 -2.86 -19.86
N MET A 117 -1.95 -3.62 -19.44
CA MET A 117 -3.00 -3.11 -18.56
C MET A 117 -2.46 -2.54 -17.24
N ASN A 118 -1.43 -3.18 -16.69
CA ASN A 118 -0.85 -2.76 -15.42
C ASN A 118 0.25 -1.69 -15.57
N HIS A 119 1.01 -1.70 -16.67
CA HIS A 119 2.26 -0.95 -16.80
C HIS A 119 2.15 0.32 -17.65
N GLN A 120 1.24 0.39 -18.63
CA GLN A 120 1.12 1.52 -19.55
C GLN A 120 0.92 2.88 -18.84
N SER A 121 0.40 2.90 -17.62
CA SER A 121 0.22 4.12 -16.83
C SER A 121 1.44 4.51 -16.00
N ILE A 122 2.51 3.70 -16.01
CA ILE A 122 3.74 3.97 -15.25
C ILE A 122 4.66 4.83 -16.11
N SER A 123 4.81 6.12 -15.78
CA SER A 123 5.57 7.07 -16.57
C SER A 123 7.07 6.75 -16.62
N LEU A 124 7.62 6.16 -15.56
CA LEU A 124 9.03 5.78 -15.51
C LEU A 124 9.25 4.39 -16.13
N GLY A 125 9.39 4.33 -17.45
CA GLY A 125 9.83 3.14 -18.19
C GLY A 125 8.77 2.08 -18.38
N GLU A 126 7.48 2.41 -18.20
CA GLU A 126 6.33 1.52 -18.47
C GLU A 126 6.49 0.11 -17.85
N LYS A 127 7.00 0.04 -16.63
CA LYS A 127 7.20 -1.22 -15.89
C LYS A 127 7.11 -1.01 -14.39
N TYR A 128 6.75 -2.07 -13.66
CA TYR A 128 6.87 -2.08 -12.21
C TYR A 128 8.32 -1.93 -11.75
N GLY A 129 8.51 -1.21 -10.64
CA GLY A 129 9.80 -1.06 -10.00
C GLY A 129 10.32 -2.37 -9.39
N ASP A 130 11.62 -2.40 -9.13
CA ASP A 130 12.26 -3.46 -8.37
C ASP A 130 12.10 -3.21 -6.86
N PRO A 131 11.66 -4.21 -6.06
CA PRO A 131 11.46 -4.03 -4.63
C PRO A 131 12.72 -3.64 -3.85
N LEU A 132 13.90 -4.08 -4.27
CA LEU A 132 15.15 -3.81 -3.55
C LEU A 132 15.75 -2.46 -3.93
N THR A 133 15.81 -2.16 -5.22
CA THR A 133 16.50 -0.96 -5.73
C THR A 133 15.61 0.28 -5.78
N ASP A 134 14.29 0.13 -6.00
CA ASP A 134 13.37 1.26 -6.15
C ASP A 134 12.57 1.52 -4.86
N LEU A 135 12.12 0.48 -4.15
CA LEU A 135 11.38 0.64 -2.90
C LEU A 135 12.28 0.64 -1.66
N GLY A 136 13.30 -0.22 -1.62
CA GLY A 136 14.19 -0.38 -0.46
C GLY A 136 14.75 0.94 0.08
N PRO A 137 15.35 1.81 -0.76
CA PRO A 137 15.87 3.11 -0.31
C PRO A 137 14.81 4.02 0.31
N VAL A 138 13.59 4.00 -0.22
CA VAL A 138 12.46 4.78 0.33
C VAL A 138 12.07 4.25 1.71
N MET A 139 12.03 2.92 1.89
CA MET A 139 11.73 2.30 3.19
C MET A 139 12.80 2.68 4.22
N VAL A 140 14.09 2.63 3.86
CA VAL A 140 15.19 3.05 4.72
C VAL A 140 15.08 4.53 5.09
N PHE A 141 14.78 5.40 4.13
CA PHE A 141 14.55 6.82 4.38
C PHE A 141 13.43 7.05 5.39
N PHE A 142 12.27 6.42 5.19
CA PHE A 142 11.13 6.58 6.11
C PHE A 142 11.34 5.92 7.47
N ALA A 143 12.16 4.87 7.56
CA ALA A 143 12.52 4.24 8.82
C ALA A 143 13.56 5.03 9.64
N SER A 144 14.34 5.89 8.99
CA SER A 144 15.44 6.64 9.59
C SER A 144 15.06 8.06 10.04
N ASP A 145 15.97 8.71 10.74
CA ASP A 145 15.84 10.11 11.16
C ASP A 145 15.91 11.12 9.99
N ALA A 146 16.31 10.68 8.80
CA ALA A 146 16.26 11.53 7.61
C ALA A 146 14.85 12.04 7.31
N SER A 147 13.83 11.27 7.70
CA SER A 147 12.41 11.63 7.58
C SER A 147 11.77 12.11 8.90
N ARG A 148 12.55 12.57 9.88
CA ARG A 148 12.09 12.92 11.24
C ARG A 148 10.96 13.96 11.30
N PHE A 149 10.80 14.76 10.25
CA PHE A 149 9.75 15.80 10.18
C PHE A 149 8.65 15.47 9.16
N ILE A 150 8.55 14.18 8.76
CA ILE A 150 7.54 13.69 7.80
C ILE A 150 6.67 12.66 8.52
N THR A 151 5.37 12.94 8.62
CA THR A 151 4.38 12.03 9.19
C THR A 151 3.00 12.26 8.57
N GLY A 152 2.08 11.32 8.68
CA GLY A 152 0.72 11.41 8.16
C GLY A 152 0.61 11.37 6.64
N GLN A 153 1.68 11.01 5.93
CA GLN A 153 1.75 11.09 4.48
C GLN A 153 1.37 9.76 3.81
N ARG A 154 0.89 9.89 2.57
CA ARG A 154 0.73 8.79 1.61
C ARG A 154 1.72 9.05 0.48
N ILE A 155 2.69 8.18 0.34
CA ILE A 155 3.80 8.36 -0.59
C ILE A 155 3.70 7.29 -1.68
N PRO A 156 3.32 7.66 -2.91
CA PRO A 156 3.44 6.76 -4.05
C PRO A 156 4.92 6.48 -4.34
N VAL A 157 5.23 5.20 -4.55
CA VAL A 157 6.52 4.72 -5.07
C VAL A 157 6.15 3.83 -6.26
N ASP A 158 5.77 4.45 -7.35
CA ASP A 158 4.99 3.82 -8.42
C ASP A 158 5.37 4.28 -9.83
N GLY A 159 6.51 4.94 -9.96
CA GLY A 159 6.99 5.43 -11.25
C GLY A 159 6.05 6.46 -11.93
N GLY A 160 5.18 7.12 -11.15
CA GLY A 160 4.21 8.08 -11.66
C GLY A 160 2.89 7.45 -12.13
N GLN A 161 2.61 6.21 -11.71
CA GLN A 161 1.35 5.51 -12.04
C GLN A 161 0.13 6.20 -11.44
N SER A 162 0.23 6.66 -10.20
CA SER A 162 -0.81 7.46 -9.58
C SER A 162 -0.55 8.94 -9.83
N ASN A 163 -1.19 9.51 -10.83
CA ASN A 163 -1.24 10.96 -10.99
C ASN A 163 -2.01 11.55 -9.81
N THR A 164 -1.32 11.74 -8.68
CA THR A 164 -1.86 12.45 -7.52
C THR A 164 -1.88 13.95 -7.84
N ARG A 165 -3.04 14.41 -8.26
CA ARG A 165 -3.39 15.83 -8.16
C ARG A 165 -4.13 16.07 -6.84
#